data_21c5b1dd338d189b7a9de83491e8eda7
#
_entry.id   21c5b1dd338d189b7a9de83491e8eda7
#
_cell.length_a   1.000
_cell.length_b   1.000
_cell.length_c   1.000
_cell.angle_alpha   90.00
_cell.angle_beta   90.00
_cell.angle_gamma   90.00
#
_symmetry.space_group_name_H-M   'P 1'
#
loop_
_entity.id
_entity.type
_entity.pdbx_description
1 polymer ?
#
loop_
_entity_poly.entity_id
_entity_poly.type
_entity_poly.pdbx_seq_one_letter_code
_entity_poly.pdbx_strand_id
1 'polypeptide(L)'
;MDYKYTKQTPVKLREIGKDEKWLQEMIEKDPSILNLGDLAVIERERKQSSGGRIDFLMYNPDDGVRYEVELMLGTVDDSHIIRTIEYWDIERKRFPSLEHRAVIVAEQITNRFFNIIS
;
A
#
# COMPACT_ATOMS: atom_id res chain seq x y z
N MET A 1 -17.83 -7.14 13.82
CA MET A 1 -16.41 -7.34 13.49
C MET A 1 -15.60 -7.43 14.76
N ASP A 2 -14.97 -8.57 14.95
CA ASP A 2 -14.20 -8.79 16.17
C ASP A 2 -12.80 -8.20 16.02
N TYR A 3 -12.51 -7.18 16.82
CA TYR A 3 -11.16 -6.67 16.93
C TYR A 3 -10.41 -7.46 17.97
N LYS A 4 -9.42 -8.22 17.53
CA LYS A 4 -8.43 -8.71 18.46
C LYS A 4 -7.37 -7.65 18.64
N TYR A 5 -7.43 -6.94 19.73
CA TYR A 5 -6.39 -6.01 20.08
C TYR A 5 -5.17 -6.78 20.59
N THR A 6 -4.11 -6.75 19.80
CA THR A 6 -2.82 -7.28 20.21
C THR A 6 -1.89 -6.11 20.47
N LYS A 7 -1.42 -6.00 21.70
CA LYS A 7 -0.44 -4.98 22.05
C LYS A 7 0.89 -5.35 21.43
N GLN A 8 1.34 -4.53 20.47
CA GLN A 8 2.62 -4.71 19.82
C GLN A 8 3.52 -3.52 20.11
N THR A 9 4.82 -3.78 20.22
CA THR A 9 5.80 -2.71 20.32
C THR A 9 6.19 -2.29 18.91
N PRO A 10 5.88 -1.04 18.51
CA PRO A 10 6.27 -0.59 17.17
C PRO A 10 7.80 -0.47 17.07
N VAL A 11 8.34 -0.97 15.96
CA VAL A 11 9.76 -0.89 15.64
C VAL A 11 9.90 -0.33 14.23
N LYS A 12 10.72 0.69 14.06
CA LYS A 12 11.01 1.23 12.73
C LYS A 12 11.98 0.30 12.00
N LEU A 13 11.72 0.06 10.72
CA LEU A 13 12.57 -0.83 9.93
C LEU A 13 14.02 -0.37 9.90
N ARG A 14 14.27 0.94 9.86
CA ARG A 14 15.62 1.49 9.88
C ARG A 14 16.37 1.17 11.16
N GLU A 15 15.67 1.08 12.28
CA GLU A 15 16.26 0.76 13.58
C GLU A 15 16.77 -0.68 13.64
N ILE A 16 16.18 -1.57 12.84
CA ILE A 16 16.62 -2.97 12.73
C ILE A 16 17.44 -3.24 11.48
N GLY A 17 17.90 -2.19 10.78
CA GLY A 17 18.76 -2.31 9.61
C GLY A 17 18.04 -2.75 8.34
N LYS A 18 16.72 -2.58 8.27
CA LYS A 18 15.92 -2.94 7.11
C LYS A 18 15.51 -1.71 6.32
N ASP A 19 15.35 -1.85 5.01
CA ASP A 19 14.98 -0.77 4.11
C ASP A 19 13.71 -1.09 3.31
N GLU A 20 13.31 -0.16 2.47
CA GLU A 20 12.12 -0.28 1.64
C GLU A 20 12.21 -1.49 0.68
N LYS A 21 13.39 -1.74 0.13
CA LYS A 21 13.60 -2.89 -0.76
C LYS A 21 13.37 -4.21 -0.04
N TRP A 22 13.86 -4.33 1.19
CA TRP A 22 13.60 -5.50 2.02
C TRP A 22 12.10 -5.72 2.22
N LEU A 23 11.37 -4.62 2.52
CA LEU A 23 9.93 -4.67 2.72
C LEU A 23 9.21 -5.09 1.43
N GLN A 24 9.61 -4.54 0.28
CA GLN A 24 9.06 -4.94 -1.01
C GLN A 24 9.25 -6.44 -1.26
N GLU A 25 10.42 -6.97 -0.98
CA GLU A 25 10.69 -8.40 -1.16
C GLU A 25 9.85 -9.27 -0.24
N MET A 26 9.65 -8.86 1.01
CA MET A 26 8.80 -9.58 1.95
C MET A 26 7.34 -9.58 1.51
N ILE A 27 6.83 -8.46 1.04
CA ILE A 27 5.45 -8.33 0.55
C ILE A 27 5.25 -9.17 -0.71
N GLU A 28 6.22 -9.18 -1.61
CA GLU A 28 6.14 -9.97 -2.83
C GLU A 28 6.10 -11.48 -2.55
N LYS A 29 6.86 -11.93 -1.55
CA LYS A 29 6.83 -13.34 -1.12
C LYS A 29 5.53 -13.73 -0.45
N ASP A 30 4.97 -12.83 0.34
CA ASP A 30 3.75 -13.10 1.09
C ASP A 30 2.91 -11.82 1.24
N PRO A 31 2.08 -11.52 0.24
CA PRO A 31 1.20 -10.35 0.30
C PRO A 31 0.23 -10.35 1.48
N SER A 32 -0.03 -11.49 2.10
CA SER A 32 -0.93 -11.59 3.25
C SER A 32 -0.44 -10.82 4.48
N ILE A 33 0.86 -10.47 4.52
CA ILE A 33 1.39 -9.66 5.62
C ILE A 33 0.76 -8.26 5.69
N LEU A 34 0.15 -7.78 4.60
CA LEU A 34 -0.59 -6.52 4.59
C LEU A 34 -1.93 -6.60 5.32
N ASN A 35 -2.35 -7.81 5.68
CA ASN A 35 -3.62 -8.06 6.38
C ASN A 35 -4.86 -7.57 5.61
N LEU A 36 -4.81 -7.69 4.28
CA LEU A 36 -5.90 -7.31 3.37
C LEU A 36 -6.52 -8.54 2.68
N GLY A 37 -6.31 -9.73 3.24
CA GLY A 37 -6.75 -10.99 2.66
C GLY A 37 -5.69 -11.63 1.78
N ASP A 38 -6.11 -12.60 0.97
CA ASP A 38 -5.23 -13.34 0.07
C ASP A 38 -5.05 -12.58 -1.24
N LEU A 39 -4.15 -11.61 -1.24
CA LEU A 39 -3.86 -10.80 -2.41
C LEU A 39 -2.83 -11.48 -3.32
N ALA A 40 -3.01 -11.29 -4.61
CA ALA A 40 -2.02 -11.68 -5.62
C ALA A 40 -1.36 -10.42 -6.20
N VAL A 41 -0.06 -10.48 -6.44
CA VAL A 41 0.67 -9.39 -7.07
C VAL A 41 0.49 -9.48 -8.58
N ILE A 42 -0.04 -8.41 -9.19
CA ILE A 42 -0.12 -8.29 -10.65
C ILE A 42 1.21 -7.77 -11.18
N GLU A 43 1.71 -6.69 -10.60
CA GLU A 43 2.92 -6.04 -11.06
C GLU A 43 3.58 -5.29 -9.92
N ARG A 44 4.90 -5.38 -9.84
CA ARG A 44 5.75 -4.60 -8.94
C ARG A 44 6.36 -3.44 -9.72
N GLU A 45 6.42 -2.26 -9.11
CA GLU A 45 6.97 -1.04 -9.70
C GLU A 45 6.31 -0.69 -11.04
N ARG A 46 4.97 -0.72 -11.07
CA ARG A 46 4.20 -0.43 -12.27
C ARG A 46 4.31 1.03 -12.66
N LYS A 47 4.78 1.27 -13.90
CA LYS A 47 4.86 2.62 -14.47
C LYS A 47 3.48 3.25 -14.64
N GLN A 48 3.42 4.55 -14.35
CA GLN A 48 2.23 5.37 -14.53
C GLN A 48 2.44 6.39 -15.64
N SER A 49 1.34 6.80 -16.30
CA SER A 49 1.38 7.81 -17.33
C SER A 49 1.88 9.16 -16.85
N SER A 50 1.78 9.43 -15.55
CA SER A 50 2.31 10.64 -14.91
C SER A 50 3.83 10.64 -14.73
N GLY A 51 4.51 9.53 -15.05
CA GLY A 51 5.96 9.39 -14.94
C GLY A 51 6.44 8.74 -13.65
N GLY A 52 5.56 8.50 -12.68
CA GLY A 52 5.88 7.78 -11.46
C GLY A 52 5.67 6.27 -11.58
N ARG A 53 5.90 5.56 -10.48
CA ARG A 53 5.66 4.12 -10.40
C ARG A 53 4.90 3.80 -9.13
N ILE A 54 3.90 2.92 -9.26
CA ILE A 54 3.25 2.29 -8.11
C ILE A 54 4.15 1.17 -7.61
N ASP A 55 4.37 1.07 -6.29
CA ASP A 55 5.21 0.01 -5.73
C ASP A 55 4.62 -1.37 -6.01
N PHE A 56 3.31 -1.54 -5.80
CA PHE A 56 2.61 -2.77 -6.15
C PHE A 56 1.23 -2.49 -6.70
N LEU A 57 0.86 -3.24 -7.73
CA LEU A 57 -0.52 -3.43 -8.14
C LEU A 57 -0.91 -4.85 -7.76
N MET A 58 -1.94 -4.98 -6.93
CA MET A 58 -2.42 -6.26 -6.43
C MET A 58 -3.90 -6.44 -6.69
N TYR A 59 -4.40 -7.65 -6.56
CA TYR A 59 -5.82 -7.92 -6.63
C TYR A 59 -6.20 -9.05 -5.68
N ASN A 60 -7.48 -9.06 -5.28
CA ASN A 60 -8.05 -10.17 -4.55
C ASN A 60 -8.71 -11.12 -5.57
N PRO A 61 -8.24 -12.38 -5.69
CA PRO A 61 -8.81 -13.32 -6.66
C PRO A 61 -10.29 -13.66 -6.41
N ASP A 62 -10.76 -13.50 -5.17
CA ASP A 62 -12.14 -13.88 -4.82
C ASP A 62 -13.16 -12.84 -5.29
N ASP A 63 -12.86 -11.55 -5.19
CA ASP A 63 -13.80 -10.48 -5.53
C ASP A 63 -13.32 -9.57 -6.67
N GLY A 64 -12.08 -9.71 -7.11
CA GLY A 64 -11.52 -8.93 -8.21
C GLY A 64 -11.13 -7.50 -7.83
N VAL A 65 -11.25 -7.13 -6.57
CA VAL A 65 -10.85 -5.78 -6.12
C VAL A 65 -9.37 -5.57 -6.33
N ARG A 66 -9.02 -4.42 -6.91
CA ARG A 66 -7.65 -4.01 -7.15
C ARG A 66 -7.13 -3.12 -6.03
N TYR A 67 -5.84 -3.26 -5.72
CA TYR A 67 -5.16 -2.51 -4.67
C TYR A 67 -3.93 -1.85 -5.26
N GLU A 68 -3.90 -0.53 -5.25
CA GLU A 68 -2.74 0.27 -5.61
C GLU A 68 -1.98 0.58 -4.33
N VAL A 69 -0.82 -0.06 -4.16
CA VAL A 69 -0.09 -0.07 -2.89
C VAL A 69 1.19 0.75 -3.00
N GLU A 70 1.33 1.73 -2.12
CA GLU A 70 2.53 2.54 -1.98
C GLU A 70 3.19 2.28 -0.63
N LEU A 71 4.51 2.11 -0.65
CA LEU A 71 5.32 1.88 0.54
C LEU A 71 6.09 3.14 0.89
N MET A 72 6.17 3.42 2.18
CA MET A 72 6.95 4.55 2.67
C MET A 72 7.62 4.20 3.99
N LEU A 73 8.91 4.38 4.05
CA LEU A 73 9.60 4.37 5.33
C LEU A 73 9.57 5.77 5.93
N GLY A 74 9.44 5.83 7.25
CA GLY A 74 9.31 7.09 7.97
C GLY A 74 7.88 7.60 8.01
N THR A 75 7.73 8.91 8.15
CA THR A 75 6.43 9.56 8.29
C THR A 75 5.83 9.88 6.94
N VAL A 76 4.56 9.56 6.75
CA VAL A 76 3.80 9.92 5.54
C VAL A 76 3.63 11.44 5.48
N ASP A 77 3.89 12.04 4.33
CA ASP A 77 3.66 13.45 4.08
C ASP A 77 2.57 13.67 3.01
N ASP A 78 2.19 14.94 2.80
CA ASP A 78 1.14 15.33 1.86
C ASP A 78 1.43 14.86 0.44
N SER A 79 2.69 14.99 -0.01
CA SER A 79 3.05 14.68 -1.39
C SER A 79 2.90 13.20 -1.70
N HIS A 80 3.16 12.32 -0.73
CA HIS A 80 3.00 10.89 -0.89
C HIS A 80 1.53 10.48 -0.93
N ILE A 81 0.70 11.12 -0.10
CA ILE A 81 -0.75 10.87 -0.12
C ILE A 81 -1.34 11.30 -1.46
N ILE A 82 -0.98 12.49 -1.92
CA ILE A 82 -1.45 13.01 -3.21
C ILE A 82 -1.05 12.08 -4.35
N ARG A 83 0.21 11.63 -4.35
CA ARG A 83 0.71 10.72 -5.38
C ARG A 83 -0.03 9.38 -5.38
N THR A 84 -0.29 8.82 -4.21
CA THR A 84 -1.04 7.57 -4.08
C THR A 84 -2.45 7.72 -4.64
N ILE A 85 -3.12 8.84 -4.35
CA ILE A 85 -4.46 9.13 -4.88
C ILE A 85 -4.41 9.29 -6.40
N GLU A 86 -3.38 9.96 -6.94
CA GLU A 86 -3.20 10.08 -8.39
C GLU A 86 -3.05 8.72 -9.06
N TYR A 87 -2.24 7.84 -8.51
CA TYR A 87 -2.06 6.49 -9.04
C TYR A 87 -3.36 5.68 -8.99
N TRP A 88 -4.08 5.78 -7.89
CA TRP A 88 -5.38 5.15 -7.75
C TRP A 88 -6.36 5.65 -8.83
N ASP A 89 -6.39 6.96 -9.07
CA ASP A 89 -7.25 7.55 -10.08
C ASP A 89 -6.88 7.12 -11.50
N ILE A 90 -5.60 7.06 -11.81
CA ILE A 90 -5.09 6.58 -13.10
C ILE A 90 -5.52 5.14 -13.34
N GLU A 91 -5.30 4.25 -12.37
CA GLU A 91 -5.66 2.83 -12.50
C GLU A 91 -7.17 2.64 -12.58
N ARG A 92 -7.94 3.41 -11.82
CA ARG A 92 -9.39 3.39 -11.86
C ARG A 92 -9.95 3.77 -13.24
N LYS A 93 -9.33 4.72 -13.89
CA LYS A 93 -9.71 5.14 -15.26
C LYS A 93 -9.30 4.12 -16.32
N ARG A 94 -8.20 3.40 -16.09
CA ARG A 94 -7.75 2.33 -17.01
C ARG A 94 -8.63 1.10 -16.94
N PHE A 95 -9.14 0.78 -15.75
CA PHE A 95 -9.97 -0.41 -15.51
C PHE A 95 -11.24 -0.02 -14.77
N PRO A 96 -12.16 0.73 -15.43
CA PRO A 96 -13.30 1.34 -14.75
C PRO A 96 -14.37 0.35 -14.27
N SER A 97 -14.36 -0.88 -14.76
CA SER A 97 -15.31 -1.91 -14.34
C SER A 97 -14.92 -2.59 -13.03
N LEU A 98 -13.73 -2.33 -12.51
CA LEU A 98 -13.21 -2.94 -11.30
C LEU A 98 -13.24 -1.95 -10.13
N GLU A 99 -13.43 -2.47 -8.92
CA GLU A 99 -13.23 -1.68 -7.72
C GLU A 99 -11.74 -1.52 -7.44
N HIS A 100 -11.32 -0.32 -7.05
CA HIS A 100 -9.93 0.00 -6.75
C HIS A 100 -9.81 0.61 -5.36
N ARG A 101 -8.79 0.21 -4.62
CA ARG A 101 -8.48 0.74 -3.29
C ARG A 101 -7.03 1.19 -3.24
N ALA A 102 -6.81 2.40 -2.76
CA ALA A 102 -5.48 2.93 -2.51
C ALA A 102 -5.00 2.48 -1.14
N VAL A 103 -3.76 2.01 -1.06
CA VAL A 103 -3.17 1.51 0.18
C VAL A 103 -1.82 2.17 0.40
N ILE A 104 -1.62 2.72 1.58
CA ILE A 104 -0.33 3.25 2.02
C ILE A 104 0.19 2.39 3.15
N VAL A 105 1.39 1.86 2.97
CA VAL A 105 2.11 1.12 4.01
C VAL A 105 3.23 2.00 4.52
N ALA A 106 3.18 2.38 5.78
CA ALA A 106 4.13 3.32 6.36
C ALA A 106 4.50 2.92 7.78
N GLU A 107 5.68 3.35 8.22
CA GLU A 107 6.10 3.15 9.60
C GLU A 107 5.34 4.05 10.57
N GLN A 108 4.99 5.26 10.11
CA GLN A 108 4.30 6.24 10.93
C GLN A 108 3.36 7.10 10.08
N ILE A 109 2.13 7.23 10.54
CA ILE A 109 1.13 8.10 9.93
C ILE A 109 0.75 9.14 10.98
N THR A 110 0.85 10.42 10.61
CA THR A 110 0.48 11.50 11.53
C THR A 110 -1.04 11.60 11.67
N ASN A 111 -1.52 12.04 12.82
CA ASN A 111 -2.95 12.24 13.07
C ASN A 111 -3.61 13.17 12.05
N ARG A 112 -2.84 14.10 11.49
CA ARG A 112 -3.29 15.02 10.45
C ARG A 112 -3.91 14.31 9.25
N PHE A 113 -3.39 13.13 8.88
CA PHE A 113 -3.82 12.40 7.69
C PHE A 113 -4.76 11.23 8.00
N PHE A 114 -5.02 10.97 9.26
CA PHE A 114 -5.77 9.79 9.67
C PHE A 114 -7.15 9.71 9.02
N ASN A 115 -7.86 10.81 8.96
CA ASN A 115 -9.21 10.87 8.37
C ASN A 115 -9.20 10.72 6.84
N ILE A 116 -8.07 10.94 6.19
CA ILE A 116 -7.94 10.82 4.73
C ILE A 116 -7.76 9.36 4.33
N ILE A 117 -6.99 8.61 5.10
CA ILE A 117 -6.58 7.25 4.74
C ILE A 117 -7.30 6.16 5.54
N SER A 118 -7.98 6.52 6.59
CA SER A 118 -8.82 5.57 7.32
C SER A 118 -10.24 5.52 6.75
#